data_153ffa6c3323b98f5bfbdaebeb2c22f9
#
_entry.id   153ffa6c3323b98f5bfbdaebeb2c22f9
#
_cell.length_a   1.000
_cell.length_b   1.000
_cell.length_c   1.000
_cell.angle_alpha   90.00
_cell.angle_beta   90.00
_cell.angle_gamma   90.00
#
_symmetry.space_group_name_H-M   'P 1'
#
loop_
_entity.id
_entity.type
_entity.pdbx_description
1 polymer ?
#
loop_
_entity_poly.entity_id
_entity_poly.type
_entity_poly.pdbx_seq_one_letter_code
_entity_poly.pdbx_strand_id
1 'polypeptide(L)'
;MRFCSDCGARVSSKIPPGDNLPRWVCDDCGTIHYQNPKLVVGCIPEWEDRILLCRRAIEPRHGFWTVPAGFMENGETTADGAARETLEEANARVEIQSLYAIYNIPHISQVYMLFRGRLLDLDFHPGEESLETRLFSEAEIPWDTLAFATVRNTLRHYYADRLRGEYRFHMGTIEPLPQSAAT
;
A
#
# COMPACT_ATOMS: atom_id res chain seq x y z
N MET A 1 -14.18 11.47 -12.18
CA MET A 1 -14.05 11.35 -13.66
C MET A 1 -14.71 12.55 -14.32
N ARG A 2 -14.21 13.08 -15.46
CA ARG A 2 -14.84 14.23 -16.16
C ARG A 2 -15.29 13.87 -17.57
N PHE A 3 -14.63 12.91 -18.19
CA PHE A 3 -14.87 12.49 -19.58
C PHE A 3 -14.96 10.97 -19.67
N CYS A 4 -15.72 10.50 -20.64
CA CYS A 4 -15.90 9.10 -20.98
C CYS A 4 -14.63 8.54 -21.63
N SER A 5 -14.14 7.37 -21.19
CA SER A 5 -12.99 6.72 -21.79
C SER A 5 -13.27 6.13 -23.17
N ASP A 6 -14.55 5.93 -23.51
CA ASP A 6 -14.94 5.28 -24.78
C ASP A 6 -15.18 6.29 -25.91
N CYS A 7 -15.88 7.40 -25.64
CA CYS A 7 -16.24 8.36 -26.68
C CYS A 7 -15.75 9.79 -26.44
N GLY A 8 -15.10 10.07 -25.30
CA GLY A 8 -14.58 11.40 -24.98
C GLY A 8 -15.63 12.43 -24.51
N ALA A 9 -16.92 12.12 -24.53
CA ALA A 9 -17.97 13.03 -24.09
C ALA A 9 -17.96 13.22 -22.57
N ARG A 10 -18.71 14.18 -22.06
CA ARG A 10 -18.84 14.43 -20.61
C ARG A 10 -19.55 13.28 -19.91
N VAL A 11 -19.18 13.06 -18.66
CA VAL A 11 -19.86 12.12 -17.76
C VAL A 11 -20.52 12.86 -16.61
N SER A 12 -21.68 12.39 -16.19
CA SER A 12 -22.41 12.88 -15.00
C SER A 12 -22.57 11.77 -13.97
N SER A 13 -22.61 12.17 -12.68
CA SER A 13 -22.86 11.24 -11.59
C SER A 13 -24.37 11.03 -11.44
N LYS A 14 -24.85 9.81 -11.68
CA LYS A 14 -26.26 9.42 -11.55
C LYS A 14 -26.38 7.95 -11.20
N ILE A 15 -27.53 7.56 -10.63
CA ILE A 15 -27.83 6.15 -10.34
C ILE A 15 -28.39 5.53 -11.62
N PRO A 16 -27.66 4.60 -12.27
CA PRO A 16 -28.16 3.97 -13.48
C PRO A 16 -29.26 2.96 -13.19
N PRO A 17 -30.11 2.62 -14.16
CA PRO A 17 -31.14 1.62 -13.98
C PRO A 17 -30.58 0.29 -13.49
N GLY A 18 -31.16 -0.25 -12.40
CA GLY A 18 -30.72 -1.51 -11.80
C GLY A 18 -29.53 -1.40 -10.81
N ASP A 19 -28.99 -0.20 -10.58
CA ASP A 19 -27.98 0.07 -9.54
C ASP A 19 -28.60 0.80 -8.35
N ASN A 20 -27.91 0.80 -7.20
CA ASN A 20 -28.31 1.49 -5.98
C ASN A 20 -27.32 2.59 -5.54
N LEU A 21 -26.23 2.77 -6.30
CA LEU A 21 -25.18 3.75 -6.01
C LEU A 21 -24.94 4.68 -7.22
N PRO A 22 -24.55 5.94 -6.98
CA PRO A 22 -24.13 6.83 -8.05
C PRO A 22 -22.91 6.27 -8.80
N ARG A 23 -23.02 6.32 -10.14
CA ARG A 23 -21.92 5.97 -11.07
C ARG A 23 -21.64 7.13 -12.01
N TRP A 24 -20.46 7.15 -12.59
CA TRP A 24 -20.20 8.06 -13.71
C TRP A 24 -20.78 7.47 -14.99
N VAL A 25 -21.76 8.13 -15.55
CA VAL A 25 -22.46 7.69 -16.78
C VAL A 25 -22.20 8.70 -17.87
N CYS A 26 -21.83 8.21 -19.04
CA CYS A 26 -21.66 9.06 -20.21
C CYS A 26 -22.99 9.64 -20.67
N ASP A 27 -23.03 10.96 -20.90
CA ASP A 27 -24.25 11.66 -21.30
C ASP A 27 -24.57 11.44 -22.78
N ASP A 28 -23.59 10.97 -23.57
CA ASP A 28 -23.71 10.74 -25.02
C ASP A 28 -23.89 9.25 -25.37
N CYS A 29 -22.93 8.39 -25.03
CA CYS A 29 -22.98 6.97 -25.37
C CYS A 29 -23.61 6.07 -24.31
N GLY A 30 -23.95 6.60 -23.15
CA GLY A 30 -24.61 5.84 -22.05
C GLY A 30 -23.68 4.89 -21.28
N THR A 31 -22.38 4.81 -21.60
CA THR A 31 -21.43 3.93 -20.88
C THR A 31 -21.40 4.25 -19.40
N ILE A 32 -21.50 3.20 -18.57
CA ILE A 32 -21.44 3.29 -17.12
C ILE A 32 -20.00 2.96 -16.68
N HIS A 33 -19.36 3.90 -16.01
CA HIS A 33 -18.00 3.74 -15.49
C HIS A 33 -18.02 3.36 -14.01
N TYR A 34 -17.57 2.16 -13.71
CA TYR A 34 -17.37 1.67 -12.35
C TYR A 34 -15.99 2.08 -11.83
N GLN A 35 -15.95 2.53 -10.59
CA GLN A 35 -14.70 2.81 -9.89
C GLN A 35 -14.61 1.89 -8.67
N ASN A 36 -13.56 1.10 -8.63
CA ASN A 36 -13.25 0.21 -7.52
C ASN A 36 -12.15 0.83 -6.64
N PRO A 37 -12.03 0.43 -5.37
CA PRO A 37 -10.89 0.79 -4.55
C PRO A 37 -9.58 0.40 -5.22
N LYS A 38 -8.56 1.25 -5.09
CA LYS A 38 -7.22 0.93 -5.56
C LYS A 38 -6.55 -0.05 -4.60
N LEU A 39 -5.90 -1.05 -5.15
CA LEU A 39 -5.14 -2.02 -4.39
C LEU A 39 -3.68 -1.56 -4.29
N VAL A 40 -3.16 -1.51 -3.07
CA VAL A 40 -1.73 -1.28 -2.78
C VAL A 40 -1.17 -2.59 -2.26
N VAL A 41 -0.06 -3.02 -2.83
CA VAL A 41 0.64 -4.25 -2.46
C VAL A 41 2.06 -3.93 -2.01
N GLY A 42 2.56 -4.65 -1.03
CA GLY A 42 3.91 -4.46 -0.52
C GLY A 42 4.32 -5.58 0.41
N CYS A 43 5.56 -5.55 0.86
CA CYS A 43 6.02 -6.56 1.79
C CYS A 43 6.86 -5.99 2.93
N ILE A 44 7.02 -6.78 3.99
CA ILE A 44 8.02 -6.62 5.05
C ILE A 44 9.22 -7.47 4.62
N PRO A 45 10.29 -6.88 4.04
CA PRO A 45 11.44 -7.65 3.62
C PRO A 45 12.32 -7.97 4.84
N GLU A 46 12.40 -9.25 5.18
CA GLU A 46 13.05 -9.77 6.38
C GLU A 46 14.47 -10.26 6.09
N TRP A 47 15.41 -9.90 6.96
CA TRP A 47 16.74 -10.47 7.01
C TRP A 47 17.14 -10.74 8.46
N GLU A 48 17.24 -12.03 8.82
CA GLU A 48 17.50 -12.44 10.20
C GLU A 48 16.55 -11.80 11.21
N ASP A 49 17.05 -10.90 12.05
CA ASP A 49 16.28 -10.16 13.06
C ASP A 49 15.90 -8.75 12.63
N ARG A 50 16.17 -8.36 11.38
CA ARG A 50 15.93 -7.03 10.84
C ARG A 50 14.93 -7.04 9.69
N ILE A 51 14.39 -5.86 9.43
CA ILE A 51 13.53 -5.60 8.27
C ILE A 51 14.08 -4.43 7.46
N LEU A 52 13.88 -4.47 6.14
CA LEU A 52 14.23 -3.38 5.25
C LEU A 52 13.11 -2.34 5.23
N LEU A 53 13.48 -1.07 5.41
CA LEU A 53 12.60 0.08 5.18
C LEU A 53 13.21 0.99 4.12
N CYS A 54 12.32 1.70 3.41
CA CYS A 54 12.63 2.72 2.42
C CYS A 54 12.26 4.10 2.98
N ARG A 55 13.12 5.09 2.79
CA ARG A 55 12.83 6.49 3.10
C ARG A 55 12.33 7.19 1.87
N ARG A 56 11.10 7.63 1.88
CA ARG A 56 10.37 8.16 0.70
C ARG A 56 11.03 9.38 0.09
N ALA A 57 11.21 9.36 -1.24
CA ALA A 57 11.65 10.51 -2.04
C ALA A 57 10.47 11.30 -2.64
N ILE A 58 9.22 10.80 -2.48
CA ILE A 58 8.02 11.36 -3.12
C ILE A 58 6.94 11.73 -2.09
N GLU A 59 6.03 12.62 -2.50
CA GLU A 59 4.82 12.92 -1.73
C GLU A 59 3.73 11.83 -1.95
N PRO A 60 2.81 11.62 -0.99
CA PRO A 60 2.80 12.24 0.34
C PRO A 60 3.87 11.66 1.27
N ARG A 61 4.20 12.41 2.32
CA ARG A 61 5.15 11.97 3.35
C ARG A 61 6.59 11.83 2.87
N HIS A 62 7.07 12.74 2.02
CA HIS A 62 8.50 12.83 1.67
C HIS A 62 9.39 12.83 2.92
N GLY A 63 10.46 12.05 2.89
CA GLY A 63 11.43 11.91 3.99
C GLY A 63 11.01 10.97 5.13
N PHE A 64 9.80 10.41 5.12
CA PHE A 64 9.33 9.43 6.09
C PHE A 64 9.67 8.00 5.66
N TRP A 65 9.72 7.09 6.64
CA TRP A 65 10.03 5.68 6.41
C TRP A 65 8.79 4.83 6.15
N THR A 66 8.92 3.85 5.29
CA THR A 66 7.86 2.90 4.95
C THR A 66 8.44 1.53 4.62
N VAL A 67 7.62 0.49 4.63
CA VAL A 67 7.93 -0.75 3.90
C VAL A 67 7.73 -0.47 2.40
N PRO A 68 8.49 -1.14 1.50
CA PRO A 68 8.25 -1.00 0.06
C PRO A 68 6.83 -1.45 -0.29
N ALA A 69 6.09 -0.56 -0.96
CA ALA A 69 4.70 -0.79 -1.33
C ALA A 69 4.16 0.26 -2.30
N GLY A 70 3.47 -0.17 -3.34
CA GLY A 70 2.82 0.70 -4.31
C GLY A 70 1.56 0.11 -4.92
N PHE A 71 1.05 0.73 -5.97
CA PHE A 71 -0.18 0.29 -6.62
C PHE A 71 0.04 -0.99 -7.42
N MET A 72 -0.86 -1.96 -7.21
CA MET A 72 -0.90 -3.16 -8.02
C MET A 72 -1.17 -2.82 -9.49
N GLU A 73 -0.45 -3.44 -10.39
CA GLU A 73 -0.60 -3.31 -11.84
C GLU A 73 -1.53 -4.37 -12.42
N ASN A 74 -2.04 -4.10 -13.63
CA ASN A 74 -2.84 -5.06 -14.35
C ASN A 74 -1.97 -6.23 -14.85
N GLY A 75 -2.47 -7.45 -14.66
CA GLY A 75 -1.81 -8.65 -15.17
C GLY A 75 -0.81 -9.31 -14.23
N GLU A 76 -0.57 -8.74 -13.03
CA GLU A 76 0.26 -9.34 -12.00
C GLU A 76 -0.58 -9.96 -10.86
N THR A 77 0.00 -10.89 -10.12
CA THR A 77 -0.57 -11.33 -8.85
C THR A 77 -0.20 -10.36 -7.73
N THR A 78 -0.94 -10.37 -6.62
CA THR A 78 -0.64 -9.50 -5.47
C THR A 78 0.75 -9.78 -4.88
N ALA A 79 1.23 -11.02 -4.95
CA ALA A 79 2.58 -11.40 -4.51
C ALA A 79 3.65 -10.89 -5.47
N ASP A 80 3.43 -11.00 -6.80
CA ASP A 80 4.35 -10.48 -7.79
C ASP A 80 4.47 -8.95 -7.68
N GLY A 81 3.34 -8.25 -7.51
CA GLY A 81 3.32 -6.80 -7.29
C GLY A 81 4.10 -6.40 -6.04
N ALA A 82 3.95 -7.10 -4.92
CA ALA A 82 4.72 -6.83 -3.70
C ALA A 82 6.23 -7.05 -3.89
N ALA A 83 6.62 -8.07 -4.67
CA ALA A 83 8.04 -8.30 -5.01
C ALA A 83 8.58 -7.23 -5.97
N ARG A 84 7.80 -6.83 -6.99
CA ARG A 84 8.13 -5.76 -7.93
C ARG A 84 8.35 -4.43 -7.21
N GLU A 85 7.42 -4.02 -6.34
CA GLU A 85 7.54 -2.79 -5.56
C GLU A 85 8.81 -2.80 -4.67
N THR A 86 9.15 -3.96 -4.09
CA THR A 86 10.37 -4.10 -3.29
C THR A 86 11.62 -3.94 -4.15
N LEU A 87 11.59 -4.45 -5.39
CA LEU A 87 12.69 -4.28 -6.33
C LEU A 87 12.79 -2.83 -6.82
N GLU A 88 11.68 -2.17 -7.13
CA GLU A 88 11.64 -0.79 -7.65
C GLU A 88 12.06 0.24 -6.59
N GLU A 89 11.54 0.14 -5.36
CA GLU A 89 11.83 1.10 -4.31
C GLU A 89 13.17 0.87 -3.60
N ALA A 90 13.66 -0.38 -3.56
CA ALA A 90 14.85 -0.74 -2.79
C ALA A 90 15.93 -1.49 -3.59
N ASN A 91 15.73 -1.79 -4.87
CA ASN A 91 16.55 -2.72 -5.64
C ASN A 91 16.80 -4.05 -4.91
N ALA A 92 15.88 -4.43 -4.02
CA ALA A 92 15.99 -5.60 -3.16
C ALA A 92 15.19 -6.77 -3.75
N ARG A 93 15.81 -7.94 -3.76
CA ARG A 93 15.19 -9.20 -4.20
C ARG A 93 14.60 -9.94 -3.02
N VAL A 94 13.31 -10.29 -3.11
CA VAL A 94 12.59 -10.98 -2.04
C VAL A 94 11.91 -12.25 -2.54
N GLU A 95 11.83 -13.23 -1.66
CA GLU A 95 10.92 -14.36 -1.78
C GLU A 95 9.68 -14.08 -0.94
N ILE A 96 8.54 -13.83 -1.59
CA ILE A 96 7.27 -13.60 -0.90
C ILE A 96 6.84 -14.89 -0.21
N GLN A 97 6.53 -14.82 1.08
CA GLN A 97 6.18 -15.96 1.91
C GLN A 97 4.66 -16.09 2.13
N SER A 98 4.06 -15.11 2.79
CA SER A 98 2.65 -15.17 3.14
C SER A 98 2.01 -13.78 3.18
N LEU A 99 0.72 -13.72 2.82
CA LEU A 99 -0.09 -12.54 3.13
C LEU A 99 -0.16 -12.38 4.65
N TYR A 100 0.22 -11.20 5.12
CA TYR A 100 0.36 -10.92 6.53
C TYR A 100 -0.70 -9.97 7.07
N ALA A 101 -0.98 -8.89 6.34
CA ALA A 101 -1.99 -7.93 6.77
C ALA A 101 -2.82 -7.36 5.61
N ILE A 102 -4.11 -7.10 5.88
CA ILE A 102 -4.98 -6.31 5.01
C ILE A 102 -5.50 -5.12 5.81
N TYR A 103 -5.36 -3.92 5.24
CA TYR A 103 -5.96 -2.71 5.79
C TYR A 103 -6.91 -2.07 4.78
N ASN A 104 -8.16 -1.88 5.23
CA ASN A 104 -9.15 -1.11 4.49
C ASN A 104 -8.99 0.37 4.81
N ILE A 105 -8.98 1.24 3.79
CA ILE A 105 -8.92 2.69 3.94
C ILE A 105 -10.08 3.32 3.15
N PRO A 106 -11.33 3.22 3.64
CA PRO A 106 -12.52 3.58 2.88
C PRO A 106 -12.54 5.04 2.45
N HIS A 107 -12.06 5.96 3.28
CA HIS A 107 -12.11 7.40 3.05
C HIS A 107 -11.23 7.87 1.87
N ILE A 108 -10.26 7.05 1.42
CA ILE A 108 -9.47 7.30 0.21
C ILE A 108 -9.66 6.21 -0.85
N SER A 109 -10.61 5.30 -0.64
CA SER A 109 -10.91 4.18 -1.56
C SER A 109 -9.66 3.35 -1.89
N GLN A 110 -8.95 2.87 -0.85
CA GLN A 110 -7.79 2.01 -1.00
C GLN A 110 -7.89 0.77 -0.10
N VAL A 111 -7.24 -0.31 -0.54
CA VAL A 111 -7.00 -1.53 0.25
C VAL A 111 -5.50 -1.83 0.18
N TYR A 112 -4.87 -1.99 1.33
CA TYR A 112 -3.48 -2.39 1.44
C TYR A 112 -3.38 -3.88 1.73
N MET A 113 -2.55 -4.59 0.97
CA MET A 113 -2.19 -5.99 1.19
C MET A 113 -0.69 -6.07 1.42
N LEU A 114 -0.30 -6.42 2.64
CA LEU A 114 1.10 -6.48 3.04
C LEU A 114 1.50 -7.93 3.31
N PHE A 115 2.56 -8.34 2.64
CA PHE A 115 3.13 -9.68 2.73
C PHE A 115 4.33 -9.70 3.68
N ARG A 116 4.68 -10.85 4.19
CA ARG A 116 6.02 -11.15 4.67
C ARG A 116 6.86 -11.65 3.51
N GLY A 117 8.11 -11.22 3.44
CA GLY A 117 9.03 -11.66 2.42
C GLY A 117 10.45 -11.79 2.98
N ARG A 118 11.17 -12.82 2.57
CA ARG A 118 12.57 -13.02 2.92
C ARG A 118 13.48 -12.37 1.87
N LEU A 119 14.39 -11.50 2.29
CA LEU A 119 15.43 -11.01 1.40
C LEU A 119 16.30 -12.18 0.91
N LEU A 120 16.64 -12.18 -0.37
CA LEU A 120 17.48 -13.22 -0.96
C LEU A 120 18.97 -12.96 -0.72
N ASP A 121 19.35 -11.70 -0.58
CA ASP A 121 20.70 -11.21 -0.32
C ASP A 121 20.67 -9.80 0.29
N LEU A 122 21.85 -9.20 0.50
CA LEU A 122 22.03 -7.85 1.02
C LEU A 122 22.46 -6.85 -0.07
N ASP A 123 22.30 -7.20 -1.33
CA ASP A 123 22.56 -6.31 -2.47
C ASP A 123 21.29 -5.47 -2.73
N PHE A 124 21.10 -4.44 -1.91
CA PHE A 124 20.00 -3.50 -2.02
C PHE A 124 20.52 -2.05 -1.92
N HIS A 125 19.82 -1.15 -2.58
CA HIS A 125 20.11 0.30 -2.59
C HIS A 125 18.84 1.05 -2.96
N PRO A 126 18.74 2.38 -2.66
CA PRO A 126 17.55 3.16 -3.00
C PRO A 126 17.20 3.11 -4.49
N GLY A 127 15.91 2.90 -4.79
CA GLY A 127 15.34 3.13 -6.10
C GLY A 127 14.98 4.61 -6.30
N GLU A 128 14.37 4.96 -7.43
CA GLU A 128 14.06 6.36 -7.80
C GLU A 128 13.10 7.04 -6.79
N GLU A 129 12.20 6.29 -6.17
CA GLU A 129 11.23 6.79 -5.20
C GLU A 129 11.72 6.75 -3.75
N SER A 130 13.00 6.37 -3.53
CA SER A 130 13.61 6.23 -2.21
C SER A 130 14.85 7.11 -2.04
N LEU A 131 14.92 7.87 -0.95
CA LEU A 131 16.10 8.64 -0.54
C LEU A 131 17.16 7.75 0.08
N GLU A 132 16.73 6.69 0.76
CA GLU A 132 17.57 5.80 1.57
C GLU A 132 16.85 4.46 1.76
N THR A 133 17.61 3.37 1.78
CA THR A 133 17.14 2.04 2.17
C THR A 133 18.05 1.51 3.27
N ARG A 134 17.44 0.92 4.33
CA ARG A 134 18.22 0.46 5.48
C ARG A 134 17.52 -0.68 6.21
N LEU A 135 18.31 -1.60 6.73
CA LEU A 135 17.85 -2.63 7.67
C LEU A 135 17.75 -2.07 9.09
N PHE A 136 16.63 -2.37 9.73
CA PHE A 136 16.33 -1.95 11.10
C PHE A 136 16.04 -3.17 11.98
N SER A 137 16.68 -3.25 13.12
CA SER A 137 16.18 -4.06 14.23
C SER A 137 14.95 -3.40 14.88
N GLU A 138 14.21 -4.12 15.70
CA GLU A 138 13.01 -3.58 16.40
C GLU A 138 13.31 -2.29 17.17
N ALA A 139 14.45 -2.26 17.87
CA ALA A 139 14.85 -1.12 18.70
C ALA A 139 15.22 0.13 17.88
N GLU A 140 15.58 -0.06 16.61
CA GLU A 140 15.98 1.04 15.71
C GLU A 140 14.83 1.58 14.87
N ILE A 141 13.64 0.94 14.88
CA ILE A 141 12.49 1.38 14.08
C ILE A 141 12.15 2.84 14.37
N PRO A 142 12.11 3.71 13.34
CA PRO A 142 11.82 5.13 13.52
C PRO A 142 10.31 5.40 13.63
N TRP A 143 9.70 4.93 14.73
CA TRP A 143 8.24 4.90 14.95
C TRP A 143 7.55 6.25 14.72
N ASP A 144 8.19 7.36 15.06
CA ASP A 144 7.61 8.71 14.92
C ASP A 144 7.66 9.24 13.49
N THR A 145 8.52 8.67 12.65
CA THR A 145 8.67 9.05 11.25
C THR A 145 8.26 7.95 10.28
N LEU A 146 7.46 6.99 10.72
CA LEU A 146 6.77 6.06 9.81
C LEU A 146 5.66 6.80 9.05
N ALA A 147 5.66 6.65 7.73
CA ALA A 147 4.83 7.42 6.82
C ALA A 147 3.32 7.20 7.03
N PHE A 148 2.90 5.97 7.26
CA PHE A 148 1.51 5.58 7.21
C PHE A 148 1.09 4.74 8.43
N ALA A 149 -0.17 4.92 8.84
CA ALA A 149 -0.75 4.12 9.92
C ALA A 149 -0.79 2.62 9.59
N THR A 150 -0.98 2.26 8.33
CA THR A 150 -0.91 0.87 7.84
C THR A 150 0.44 0.25 8.18
N VAL A 151 1.53 0.91 7.83
CA VAL A 151 2.90 0.45 8.13
C VAL A 151 3.14 0.33 9.63
N ARG A 152 2.79 1.38 10.38
CA ARG A 152 2.95 1.37 11.86
C ARG A 152 2.21 0.20 12.51
N ASN A 153 0.95 -0.03 12.13
CA ASN A 153 0.15 -1.11 12.68
C ASN A 153 0.71 -2.47 12.27
N THR A 154 1.10 -2.62 10.99
CA THR A 154 1.74 -3.86 10.50
C THR A 154 3.00 -4.20 11.28
N LEU A 155 3.90 -3.23 11.48
CA LEU A 155 5.15 -3.48 12.20
C LEU A 155 4.91 -3.78 13.69
N ARG A 156 3.92 -3.16 14.32
CA ARG A 156 3.53 -3.51 15.70
C ARG A 156 3.05 -4.96 15.82
N HIS A 157 2.21 -5.40 14.88
CA HIS A 157 1.79 -6.80 14.83
C HIS A 157 2.96 -7.72 14.56
N TYR A 158 3.81 -7.36 13.59
CA TYR A 158 4.97 -8.16 13.19
C TYR A 158 5.91 -8.46 14.37
N TYR A 159 6.31 -7.45 15.13
CA TYR A 159 7.18 -7.67 16.26
C TYR A 159 6.48 -8.38 17.43
N ALA A 160 5.18 -8.13 17.67
CA ALA A 160 4.42 -8.87 18.66
C ALA A 160 4.29 -10.36 18.31
N ASP A 161 4.06 -10.68 17.02
CA ASP A 161 3.99 -12.07 16.56
C ASP A 161 5.36 -12.74 16.57
N ARG A 162 6.40 -12.02 16.20
CA ARG A 162 7.78 -12.50 16.26
C ARG A 162 8.17 -12.90 17.69
N LEU A 163 7.83 -12.09 18.69
CA LEU A 163 8.09 -12.39 20.09
C LEU A 163 7.38 -13.70 20.54
N ARG A 164 6.22 -14.01 19.93
CA ARG A 164 5.47 -15.24 20.18
C ARG A 164 5.97 -16.44 19.38
N GLY A 165 6.79 -16.21 18.35
CA GLY A 165 7.23 -17.23 17.41
C GLY A 165 6.12 -17.72 16.45
N GLU A 166 5.00 -16.97 16.33
CA GLU A 166 3.87 -17.34 15.50
C GLU A 166 3.32 -16.10 14.77
N TYR A 167 3.42 -16.09 13.45
CA TYR A 167 2.90 -15.01 12.61
C TYR A 167 1.47 -15.32 12.18
N ARG A 168 0.55 -14.46 12.57
CA ARG A 168 -0.88 -14.56 12.26
C ARG A 168 -1.28 -13.58 11.18
N PHE A 169 -2.37 -13.85 10.49
CA PHE A 169 -3.00 -12.90 9.58
C PHE A 169 -3.71 -11.79 10.36
N HIS A 170 -3.50 -10.54 9.95
CA HIS A 170 -4.11 -9.36 10.54
C HIS A 170 -5.00 -8.62 9.55
N MET A 171 -6.15 -8.13 10.00
CA MET A 171 -7.04 -7.29 9.19
C MET A 171 -7.57 -6.14 10.03
N GLY A 172 -7.66 -4.95 9.42
CA GLY A 172 -8.18 -3.77 10.10
C GLY A 172 -8.68 -2.70 9.14
N THR A 173 -9.24 -1.63 9.74
CA THR A 173 -9.64 -0.43 9.01
C THR A 173 -8.85 0.76 9.57
N ILE A 174 -8.36 1.61 8.68
CA ILE A 174 -7.72 2.87 9.03
C ILE A 174 -8.76 3.98 8.92
N GLU A 175 -9.14 4.52 10.07
CA GLU A 175 -10.05 5.64 10.14
C GLU A 175 -9.33 6.96 9.80
N PRO A 176 -10.03 7.94 9.22
CA PRO A 176 -9.48 9.26 9.01
C PRO A 176 -9.08 9.88 10.36
N LEU A 177 -7.96 10.60 10.38
CA LEU A 177 -7.62 11.40 11.55
C LEU A 177 -8.79 12.37 11.84
N PRO A 178 -9.21 12.53 13.10
CA PRO A 178 -10.20 13.53 13.45
C PRO A 178 -9.70 14.88 12.93
N GLN A 179 -10.53 15.56 12.14
CA GLN A 179 -10.23 16.95 11.76
C GLN A 179 -10.12 17.72 13.07
N SER A 180 -8.91 18.23 13.38
CA SER A 180 -8.77 19.20 14.45
C SER A 180 -9.74 20.32 14.16
N ALA A 181 -10.71 20.53 15.05
CA ALA A 181 -11.63 21.67 14.95
C ALA A 181 -10.77 22.91 14.73
N ALA A 182 -10.90 23.51 13.53
CA ALA A 182 -10.31 24.78 13.24
C ALA A 182 -11.00 25.79 14.18
N THR A 183 -10.29 26.17 15.25
CA THR A 183 -10.62 27.32 16.09
C THR A 183 -10.18 28.59 15.39
#